data_3035deffe60537b70b029250c1f44410
#
_entry.id   3035deffe60537b70b029250c1f44410
#
_cell.length_a   1.000
_cell.length_b   1.000
_cell.length_c   1.000
_cell.angle_alpha   90.00
_cell.angle_beta   90.00
_cell.angle_gamma   90.00
#
_symmetry.space_group_name_H-M   'P 1'
#
loop_
_entity.id
_entity.type
_entity.pdbx_description
1 polymer ?
#
loop_
_entity_poly.entity_id
_entity_poly.type
_entity_poly.pdbx_seq_one_letter_code
_entity_poly.pdbx_strand_id
1 'polypeptide(L)'
;RVRNGLFTSAAGRRPRGTVSIIEDIAFREEVLGEALEQVRGVLSDYGYGNAVMWGHLLDGNVHFTIFPDINAQEGIDHYASFMRSLVDVVLYYDGSLKAEHGTGRNMAPFVKDEWGEEIYELMWKIKRLFDPENILNPGVLLNRDPDVFIKNLKQIPLANELIDKCIECGFCEIQCPSRHVTLTPRQRIVIYRELSALAEQGETNSKRYKELKKAFNYKGNATCATDGLCATACPVGINTGLLIKELRWKENGVLANAIASGIAGNMGTVTGMLRPLLKLPHVLSKLVGYNAFERFASFLFRASAHKFPLWTRHTPSGASKFKELTGVENGMEMVYFPSCITRTMGASADYEDVDFVSVTEQIIALLTRADFTIRYPENLSKLCCGMAFSSKGFRKQAAQKAEELNEALLRASDNGRLPILCDMSPCLLHMRETLDKRLRLYEPVEFIYDFMRDRLNFTKLPVTVAVHSTCSTTKMGVQDKLVELAG
;
A
#
# COMPACT_ATOMS: atom_id res chain seq x y z
N ARG A 1 21.09 9.85 -2.09
CA ARG A 1 19.68 9.67 -1.65
C ARG A 1 18.78 10.82 -2.10
N VAL A 2 19.23 12.08 -1.98
CA VAL A 2 18.44 13.26 -2.40
C VAL A 2 18.12 13.22 -3.89
N ARG A 3 19.12 12.94 -4.74
CA ARG A 3 18.97 12.85 -6.20
C ARG A 3 17.92 11.84 -6.65
N ASN A 4 17.93 10.63 -6.10
CA ASN A 4 16.95 9.57 -6.44
C ASN A 4 15.52 9.90 -5.97
N GLY A 5 15.37 10.85 -5.04
CA GLY A 5 14.08 11.34 -4.57
C GLY A 5 13.53 12.53 -5.37
N LEU A 6 14.37 13.26 -6.12
CA LEU A 6 13.95 14.48 -6.84
C LEU A 6 12.89 14.20 -7.92
N PHE A 7 13.12 13.18 -8.76
CA PHE A 7 12.16 12.78 -9.79
C PHE A 7 10.79 12.44 -9.19
N THR A 8 10.79 11.62 -8.14
CA THR A 8 9.55 11.16 -7.50
C THR A 8 8.85 12.30 -6.75
N SER A 9 9.61 13.24 -6.18
CA SER A 9 9.07 14.45 -5.54
C SER A 9 8.49 15.43 -6.57
N ALA A 10 9.15 15.61 -7.70
CA ALA A 10 8.63 16.41 -8.82
C ALA A 10 7.33 15.80 -9.37
N ALA A 11 7.31 14.48 -9.59
CA ALA A 11 6.12 13.76 -10.02
C ALA A 11 4.94 13.88 -9.03
N GLY A 12 5.21 14.09 -7.74
CA GLY A 12 4.20 14.36 -6.70
C GLY A 12 3.48 15.70 -6.86
N ARG A 13 4.09 16.67 -7.55
CA ARG A 13 3.50 17.99 -7.86
C ARG A 13 2.65 17.98 -9.12
N ARG A 14 2.62 16.88 -9.84
CA ARG A 14 1.89 16.71 -11.09
C ARG A 14 0.41 17.08 -10.93
N PRO A 15 -0.16 17.94 -11.81
CA PRO A 15 -1.60 18.11 -11.89
C PRO A 15 -2.30 16.80 -12.20
N ARG A 16 -3.52 16.63 -11.68
CA ARG A 16 -4.32 15.43 -11.98
C ARG A 16 -4.64 15.37 -13.48
N GLY A 17 -4.60 14.18 -14.05
CA GLY A 17 -4.89 13.96 -15.48
C GLY A 17 -3.70 14.15 -16.42
N THR A 18 -2.57 14.72 -15.95
CA THR A 18 -1.37 14.85 -16.79
C THR A 18 -0.45 13.63 -16.68
N VAL A 19 0.50 13.50 -17.57
CA VAL A 19 1.59 12.51 -17.49
C VAL A 19 2.89 13.18 -17.03
N SER A 20 3.84 12.41 -16.53
CA SER A 20 5.18 12.91 -16.21
C SER A 20 6.14 12.49 -17.29
N ILE A 21 6.73 13.43 -17.99
CA ILE A 21 7.75 13.21 -19.01
C ILE A 21 9.06 13.84 -18.53
N ILE A 22 10.14 13.08 -18.64
CA ILE A 22 11.50 13.54 -18.36
C ILE A 22 12.22 13.66 -19.68
N GLU A 23 12.83 14.81 -19.89
CA GLU A 23 13.77 15.04 -20.98
C GLU A 23 15.20 15.05 -20.45
N ASP A 24 16.14 14.78 -21.35
CA ASP A 24 17.54 14.54 -21.07
C ASP A 24 18.36 15.12 -22.21
N ILE A 25 18.87 16.31 -22.02
CA ILE A 25 19.64 17.08 -23.02
C ILE A 25 21.05 17.37 -22.51
N ALA A 26 21.97 17.65 -23.41
CA ALA A 26 23.30 18.08 -23.03
C ALA A 26 23.81 19.19 -23.93
N PHE A 27 24.64 20.04 -23.37
CA PHE A 27 25.34 21.13 -24.06
C PHE A 27 26.82 21.15 -23.67
N ARG A 28 27.64 21.73 -24.48
CA ARG A 28 29.03 22.05 -24.12
C ARG A 28 29.06 23.06 -22.98
N GLU A 29 30.05 22.95 -22.11
CA GLU A 29 30.17 23.78 -20.89
C GLU A 29 30.15 25.28 -21.22
N GLU A 30 30.79 25.69 -22.31
CA GLU A 30 30.96 27.09 -22.69
C GLU A 30 29.61 27.77 -23.01
N VAL A 31 28.64 27.03 -23.52
CA VAL A 31 27.33 27.56 -23.94
C VAL A 31 26.20 27.17 -22.99
N LEU A 32 26.50 26.39 -21.97
CA LEU A 32 25.50 25.81 -21.06
C LEU A 32 24.59 26.88 -20.44
N GLY A 33 25.15 27.96 -19.96
CA GLY A 33 24.39 29.05 -19.32
C GLY A 33 23.35 29.66 -20.25
N GLU A 34 23.75 30.06 -21.45
CA GLU A 34 22.88 30.68 -22.47
C GLU A 34 21.84 29.66 -22.97
N ALA A 35 22.24 28.43 -23.23
CA ALA A 35 21.35 27.39 -23.69
C ALA A 35 20.25 27.07 -22.64
N LEU A 36 20.59 27.05 -21.35
CA LEU A 36 19.61 26.83 -20.28
C LEU A 36 18.63 27.99 -20.14
N GLU A 37 19.04 29.24 -20.38
CA GLU A 37 18.12 30.38 -20.42
C GLU A 37 17.13 30.28 -21.57
N GLN A 38 17.56 29.84 -22.74
CA GLN A 38 16.68 29.61 -23.89
C GLN A 38 15.72 28.47 -23.63
N VAL A 39 16.20 27.34 -23.08
CA VAL A 39 15.35 26.22 -22.67
C VAL A 39 14.30 26.63 -21.63
N ARG A 40 14.65 27.50 -20.67
CA ARG A 40 13.70 28.07 -19.72
C ARG A 40 12.67 28.98 -20.40
N GLY A 41 13.08 29.73 -21.39
CA GLY A 41 12.17 30.51 -22.22
C GLY A 41 11.12 29.63 -22.88
N VAL A 42 11.55 28.60 -23.60
CA VAL A 42 10.65 27.62 -24.22
C VAL A 42 9.73 26.94 -23.19
N LEU A 43 10.26 26.50 -22.05
CA LEU A 43 9.43 25.93 -20.99
C LEU A 43 8.35 26.93 -20.51
N SER A 44 8.69 28.20 -20.37
CA SER A 44 7.75 29.24 -19.94
C SER A 44 6.67 29.49 -20.99
N ASP A 45 7.06 29.61 -22.25
CA ASP A 45 6.17 29.92 -23.40
C ASP A 45 5.10 28.83 -23.59
N TYR A 46 5.47 27.59 -23.30
CA TYR A 46 4.57 26.43 -23.33
C TYR A 46 3.90 26.12 -21.98
N GLY A 47 3.96 27.02 -20.99
CA GLY A 47 3.28 26.83 -19.69
C GLY A 47 3.94 25.84 -18.75
N TYR A 48 5.17 25.41 -19.04
CA TYR A 48 5.97 24.52 -18.19
C TYR A 48 7.01 25.26 -17.34
N GLY A 49 6.88 26.55 -17.13
CA GLY A 49 7.85 27.39 -16.43
C GLY A 49 8.15 26.99 -14.98
N ASN A 50 7.32 26.12 -14.38
CA ASN A 50 7.56 25.51 -13.08
C ASN A 50 8.26 24.13 -13.16
N ALA A 51 8.78 23.75 -14.33
CA ALA A 51 9.53 22.51 -14.52
C ALA A 51 10.75 22.47 -13.59
N VAL A 52 10.94 21.32 -12.92
CA VAL A 52 12.13 21.10 -12.10
C VAL A 52 13.26 20.64 -13.01
N MET A 53 14.37 21.39 -12.98
CA MET A 53 15.59 21.08 -13.74
C MET A 53 16.67 20.57 -12.79
N TRP A 54 17.39 19.53 -13.18
CA TRP A 54 18.54 18.95 -12.46
C TRP A 54 19.44 18.24 -13.45
N GLY A 55 20.62 17.82 -13.04
CA GLY A 55 21.51 17.08 -13.94
C GLY A 55 22.93 16.99 -13.45
N HIS A 56 23.81 16.57 -14.34
CA HIS A 56 25.25 16.51 -14.18
C HIS A 56 25.87 17.74 -14.86
N LEU A 57 25.70 18.92 -14.25
CA LEU A 57 26.07 20.20 -14.88
C LEU A 57 27.54 20.30 -15.28
N LEU A 58 28.45 19.62 -14.59
CA LEU A 58 29.86 19.55 -14.96
C LEU A 58 30.12 18.78 -16.27
N ASP A 59 29.16 17.92 -16.65
CA ASP A 59 29.19 17.17 -17.91
C ASP A 59 28.26 17.81 -18.96
N GLY A 60 27.74 19.01 -18.68
CA GLY A 60 26.76 19.68 -19.52
C GLY A 60 25.37 19.04 -19.60
N ASN A 61 25.14 17.96 -18.84
CA ASN A 61 23.90 17.20 -18.90
C ASN A 61 22.82 17.83 -18.02
N VAL A 62 21.61 17.95 -18.56
CA VAL A 62 20.45 18.52 -17.89
C VAL A 62 19.20 17.70 -18.14
N HIS A 63 18.57 17.34 -17.06
CA HIS A 63 17.22 16.75 -17.06
C HIS A 63 16.20 17.78 -16.63
N PHE A 64 14.98 17.65 -17.13
CA PHE A 64 13.83 18.37 -16.59
C PHE A 64 12.56 17.55 -16.71
N THR A 65 11.55 17.89 -15.90
CA THR A 65 10.27 17.17 -15.88
C THR A 65 9.14 18.12 -16.24
N ILE A 66 8.35 17.74 -17.24
CA ILE A 66 7.12 18.42 -17.64
C ILE A 66 5.90 17.53 -17.39
N PHE A 67 4.72 18.14 -17.36
CA PHE A 67 3.45 17.45 -17.07
C PHE A 67 2.39 17.76 -18.15
N PRO A 68 2.57 17.27 -19.40
CA PRO A 68 1.59 17.49 -20.46
C PRO A 68 0.29 16.71 -20.18
N ASP A 69 -0.84 17.29 -20.62
CA ASP A 69 -2.09 16.57 -20.74
C ASP A 69 -2.17 15.93 -22.12
N ILE A 70 -2.08 14.63 -22.16
CA ILE A 70 -2.14 13.83 -23.40
C ILE A 70 -3.45 13.03 -23.54
N ASN A 71 -4.47 13.39 -22.76
CA ASN A 71 -5.77 12.72 -22.84
C ASN A 71 -6.65 13.29 -23.98
N ALA A 72 -6.36 14.51 -24.44
CA ALA A 72 -7.04 15.17 -25.53
C ALA A 72 -6.06 15.53 -26.66
N GLN A 73 -6.55 15.64 -27.90
CA GLN A 73 -5.73 15.93 -29.08
C GLN A 73 -5.02 17.29 -28.96
N GLU A 74 -5.71 18.30 -28.44
CA GLU A 74 -5.13 19.64 -28.19
C GLU A 74 -3.86 19.58 -27.31
N GLY A 75 -3.90 18.79 -26.24
CA GLY A 75 -2.74 18.61 -25.37
C GLY A 75 -1.60 17.84 -26.03
N ILE A 76 -1.92 16.89 -26.93
CA ILE A 76 -0.93 16.19 -27.76
C ILE A 76 -0.26 17.16 -28.75
N ASP A 77 -1.03 18.01 -29.42
CA ASP A 77 -0.53 18.98 -30.37
C ASP A 77 0.33 20.05 -29.69
N HIS A 78 -0.08 20.48 -28.49
CA HIS A 78 0.70 21.38 -27.64
C HIS A 78 2.05 20.75 -27.22
N TYR A 79 2.06 19.51 -26.80
CA TYR A 79 3.28 18.76 -26.49
C TYR A 79 4.17 18.59 -27.73
N ALA A 80 3.58 18.29 -28.89
CA ALA A 80 4.33 18.18 -30.14
C ALA A 80 5.03 19.48 -30.52
N SER A 81 4.35 20.60 -30.37
CA SER A 81 4.89 21.95 -30.66
C SER A 81 6.03 22.33 -29.68
N PHE A 82 5.83 22.01 -28.38
CA PHE A 82 6.88 22.18 -27.36
C PHE A 82 8.15 21.38 -27.72
N MET A 83 8.01 20.10 -28.09
CA MET A 83 9.15 19.24 -28.41
C MET A 83 9.93 19.76 -29.60
N ARG A 84 9.25 20.27 -30.67
CA ARG A 84 9.94 20.86 -31.81
C ARG A 84 10.72 22.11 -31.42
N SER A 85 10.11 23.04 -30.66
CA SER A 85 10.81 24.22 -30.16
C SER A 85 11.99 23.89 -29.25
N LEU A 86 11.89 22.86 -28.43
CA LEU A 86 13.00 22.36 -27.61
C LEU A 86 14.16 21.86 -28.49
N VAL A 87 13.84 21.01 -29.49
CA VAL A 87 14.82 20.47 -30.44
C VAL A 87 15.55 21.61 -31.16
N ASP A 88 14.83 22.63 -31.65
CA ASP A 88 15.43 23.77 -32.31
C ASP A 88 16.47 24.48 -31.43
N VAL A 89 16.17 24.67 -30.14
CA VAL A 89 17.14 25.30 -29.20
C VAL A 89 18.33 24.39 -28.98
N VAL A 90 18.14 23.08 -28.78
CA VAL A 90 19.25 22.16 -28.54
C VAL A 90 20.19 22.10 -29.73
N LEU A 91 19.67 22.03 -30.96
CA LEU A 91 20.46 21.98 -32.19
C LEU A 91 21.14 23.31 -32.47
N TYR A 92 20.51 24.42 -32.15
CA TYR A 92 21.15 25.74 -32.32
C TYR A 92 22.45 25.89 -31.53
N TYR A 93 22.52 25.29 -30.35
CA TYR A 93 23.72 25.28 -29.49
C TYR A 93 24.65 24.08 -29.73
N ASP A 94 24.46 23.33 -30.82
CA ASP A 94 25.21 22.14 -31.12
C ASP A 94 25.19 21.11 -29.92
N GLY A 95 24.03 21.03 -29.28
CA GLY A 95 23.78 20.16 -28.12
C GLY A 95 23.32 18.74 -28.52
N SER A 96 23.18 17.87 -27.54
CA SER A 96 22.64 16.53 -27.75
C SER A 96 21.20 16.43 -27.24
N LEU A 97 20.34 15.85 -28.06
CA LEU A 97 18.93 15.62 -27.75
C LEU A 97 18.70 14.50 -26.73
N LYS A 98 19.67 13.61 -26.53
CA LYS A 98 19.71 12.58 -25.50
C LYS A 98 21.12 12.31 -25.02
N ALA A 99 21.40 12.69 -23.79
CA ALA A 99 22.72 12.57 -23.20
C ALA A 99 22.98 11.18 -22.60
N GLU A 100 22.19 10.74 -21.61
CA GLU A 100 22.42 9.47 -20.91
C GLU A 100 21.21 8.49 -20.93
N HIS A 101 19.98 8.95 -21.18
CA HIS A 101 18.78 8.11 -21.08
C HIS A 101 18.47 7.32 -22.35
N GLY A 102 19.24 7.48 -23.40
CA GLY A 102 19.01 6.90 -24.72
C GLY A 102 17.86 7.55 -25.50
N THR A 103 17.95 7.51 -26.82
CA THR A 103 17.03 8.21 -27.74
C THR A 103 15.57 7.77 -27.58
N GLY A 104 15.33 6.47 -27.43
CA GLY A 104 13.97 5.95 -27.33
C GLY A 104 13.17 6.21 -28.62
N ARG A 105 11.84 6.11 -28.50
CA ARG A 105 10.90 6.51 -29.56
C ARG A 105 10.64 8.03 -29.54
N ASN A 106 10.83 8.66 -28.40
CA ASN A 106 10.52 10.06 -28.16
C ASN A 106 11.39 10.98 -29.03
N MET A 107 12.70 10.70 -29.11
CA MET A 107 13.64 11.49 -29.91
C MET A 107 13.97 10.86 -31.26
N ALA A 108 13.45 9.69 -31.59
CA ALA A 108 13.73 9.00 -32.85
C ALA A 108 13.47 9.86 -34.12
N PRO A 109 12.41 10.70 -34.20
CA PRO A 109 12.20 11.56 -35.36
C PRO A 109 13.30 12.59 -35.57
N PHE A 110 13.97 13.02 -34.52
CA PHE A 110 14.94 14.15 -34.53
C PHE A 110 16.40 13.68 -34.66
N VAL A 111 16.66 12.37 -34.68
CA VAL A 111 18.02 11.81 -34.80
C VAL A 111 18.67 12.23 -36.13
N LYS A 112 17.90 12.32 -37.20
CA LYS A 112 18.40 12.80 -38.49
C LYS A 112 18.82 14.26 -38.41
N ASP A 113 18.08 15.10 -37.70
CA ASP A 113 18.35 16.53 -37.55
C ASP A 113 19.63 16.78 -36.71
N GLU A 114 19.86 15.94 -35.68
CA GLU A 114 21.05 16.00 -34.83
C GLU A 114 22.32 15.49 -35.53
N TRP A 115 22.21 14.38 -36.27
CA TRP A 115 23.39 13.68 -36.82
C TRP A 115 23.61 13.92 -38.34
N GLY A 116 22.66 14.50 -39.02
CA GLY A 116 22.67 14.72 -40.45
C GLY A 116 22.28 13.47 -41.27
N GLU A 117 21.94 13.70 -42.53
CA GLU A 117 21.44 12.66 -43.45
C GLU A 117 22.42 11.48 -43.63
N GLU A 118 23.70 11.81 -43.85
CA GLU A 118 24.71 10.80 -44.18
C GLU A 118 24.94 9.84 -43.03
N ILE A 119 25.07 10.34 -41.81
CA ILE A 119 25.25 9.53 -40.60
C ILE A 119 23.99 8.74 -40.29
N TYR A 120 22.81 9.36 -40.45
CA TYR A 120 21.55 8.68 -40.24
C TYR A 120 21.32 7.49 -41.19
N GLU A 121 21.67 7.64 -42.49
CA GLU A 121 21.60 6.52 -43.44
C GLU A 121 22.67 5.46 -43.16
N LEU A 122 23.84 5.83 -42.63
CA LEU A 122 24.85 4.86 -42.18
C LEU A 122 24.30 4.04 -40.98
N MET A 123 23.63 4.67 -40.03
CA MET A 123 22.97 3.97 -38.92
C MET A 123 21.94 2.97 -39.43
N TRP A 124 21.14 3.32 -40.46
CA TRP A 124 20.19 2.42 -41.10
C TRP A 124 20.88 1.26 -41.84
N LYS A 125 22.03 1.46 -42.46
CA LYS A 125 22.82 0.39 -43.09
C LYS A 125 23.31 -0.60 -42.02
N ILE A 126 23.84 -0.10 -40.90
CA ILE A 126 24.28 -0.93 -39.78
C ILE A 126 23.08 -1.72 -39.21
N LYS A 127 21.95 -1.07 -38.98
CA LYS A 127 20.72 -1.72 -38.49
C LYS A 127 20.31 -2.88 -39.39
N ARG A 128 20.25 -2.66 -40.69
CA ARG A 128 19.87 -3.68 -41.67
C ARG A 128 20.86 -4.84 -41.79
N LEU A 129 22.16 -4.56 -41.54
CA LEU A 129 23.18 -5.61 -41.54
C LEU A 129 22.99 -6.60 -40.38
N PHE A 130 22.68 -6.09 -39.18
CA PHE A 130 22.53 -6.92 -37.98
C PHE A 130 21.11 -7.41 -37.73
N ASP A 131 20.12 -6.73 -38.28
CA ASP A 131 18.70 -7.02 -38.07
C ASP A 131 17.90 -6.77 -39.38
N PRO A 132 18.12 -7.61 -40.40
CA PRO A 132 17.48 -7.45 -41.71
C PRO A 132 15.93 -7.50 -41.67
N GLU A 133 15.38 -8.27 -40.72
CA GLU A 133 13.93 -8.42 -40.53
C GLU A 133 13.34 -7.36 -39.59
N ASN A 134 14.18 -6.44 -39.04
CA ASN A 134 13.77 -5.37 -38.12
C ASN A 134 12.95 -5.87 -36.92
N ILE A 135 13.38 -6.98 -36.31
CA ILE A 135 12.74 -7.58 -35.12
C ILE A 135 13.27 -6.98 -33.83
N LEU A 136 14.52 -6.55 -33.78
CA LEU A 136 15.17 -6.03 -32.59
C LEU A 136 14.80 -4.57 -32.37
N ASN A 137 13.94 -4.33 -31.39
CA ASN A 137 13.54 -3.00 -30.94
C ASN A 137 13.11 -2.05 -32.08
N PRO A 138 12.13 -2.42 -32.91
CA PRO A 138 11.76 -1.68 -34.11
C PRO A 138 11.25 -0.27 -33.81
N GLY A 139 11.70 0.71 -34.59
CA GLY A 139 11.27 2.10 -34.47
C GLY A 139 11.80 2.87 -33.28
N VAL A 140 12.75 2.28 -32.54
CA VAL A 140 13.50 2.94 -31.47
C VAL A 140 14.85 3.40 -32.02
N LEU A 141 15.25 4.62 -31.73
CA LEU A 141 16.43 5.34 -32.27
C LEU A 141 16.27 5.66 -33.78
N LEU A 142 15.94 4.70 -34.60
CA LEU A 142 15.78 4.83 -36.04
C LEU A 142 14.30 4.69 -36.42
N ASN A 143 13.69 5.78 -36.87
CA ASN A 143 12.31 5.82 -37.30
C ASN A 143 12.11 6.90 -38.37
N ARG A 144 11.45 6.57 -39.47
CA ARG A 144 11.18 7.51 -40.54
C ARG A 144 9.83 8.24 -40.39
N ASP A 145 9.07 7.89 -39.37
CA ASP A 145 7.80 8.56 -39.05
C ASP A 145 8.09 9.79 -38.17
N PRO A 146 7.87 11.01 -38.70
CA PRO A 146 8.19 12.25 -37.97
C PRO A 146 7.30 12.47 -36.74
N ASP A 147 6.19 11.75 -36.65
CA ASP A 147 5.20 11.90 -35.57
C ASP A 147 5.16 10.71 -34.62
N VAL A 148 6.16 9.79 -34.68
CA VAL A 148 6.16 8.60 -33.83
C VAL A 148 6.13 8.92 -32.35
N PHE A 149 6.69 10.05 -31.94
CA PHE A 149 6.77 10.50 -30.54
C PHE A 149 5.41 10.89 -29.93
N ILE A 150 4.42 11.21 -30.79
CA ILE A 150 3.05 11.54 -30.37
C ILE A 150 2.04 10.43 -30.68
N LYS A 151 2.47 9.31 -31.26
CA LYS A 151 1.59 8.17 -31.60
C LYS A 151 1.59 7.13 -30.50
N ASN A 152 0.43 6.52 -30.26
CA ASN A 152 0.24 5.45 -29.26
C ASN A 152 0.71 5.85 -27.86
N LEU A 153 0.47 7.09 -27.47
CA LEU A 153 0.76 7.58 -26.13
C LEU A 153 -0.12 6.87 -25.10
N LYS A 154 0.50 6.49 -23.96
CA LYS A 154 -0.24 5.88 -22.87
C LYS A 154 -0.98 6.97 -22.08
N GLN A 155 -2.26 7.06 -22.32
CA GLN A 155 -3.14 7.93 -21.53
C GLN A 155 -3.22 7.49 -20.06
N ILE A 156 -3.36 8.47 -19.16
CA ILE A 156 -3.58 8.24 -17.73
C ILE A 156 -4.92 8.88 -17.34
N PRO A 157 -6.05 8.22 -17.62
CA PRO A 157 -7.36 8.76 -17.34
C PRO A 157 -7.56 8.97 -15.84
N LEU A 158 -8.33 10.00 -15.49
CA LEU A 158 -8.80 10.21 -14.12
C LEU A 158 -9.72 9.07 -13.71
N ALA A 159 -9.60 8.60 -12.47
CA ALA A 159 -10.42 7.50 -11.99
C ALA A 159 -10.87 7.71 -10.53
N ASN A 160 -9.98 8.20 -9.67
CA ASN A 160 -10.30 8.46 -8.26
C ASN A 160 -9.20 9.33 -7.64
N GLU A 161 -9.59 10.34 -6.87
CA GLU A 161 -8.67 11.29 -6.22
C GLU A 161 -7.58 10.64 -5.38
N LEU A 162 -7.87 9.50 -4.75
CA LEU A 162 -6.91 8.75 -3.93
C LEU A 162 -5.72 8.21 -4.74
N ILE A 163 -5.87 8.04 -6.06
CA ILE A 163 -4.88 7.36 -6.90
C ILE A 163 -4.44 8.14 -8.12
N ASP A 164 -5.10 9.24 -8.48
CA ASP A 164 -4.84 9.96 -9.74
C ASP A 164 -3.42 10.51 -9.84
N LYS A 165 -2.76 10.77 -8.71
CA LYS A 165 -1.33 11.15 -8.67
C LYS A 165 -0.35 10.00 -8.97
N CYS A 166 -0.83 8.76 -9.16
CA CYS A 166 0.05 7.62 -9.44
C CYS A 166 0.74 7.77 -10.80
N ILE A 167 2.06 7.68 -10.80
CA ILE A 167 2.92 7.70 -12.00
C ILE A 167 3.34 6.30 -12.45
N GLU A 168 2.80 5.26 -11.84
CA GLU A 168 3.04 3.86 -12.15
C GLU A 168 4.51 3.39 -12.02
N CYS A 169 5.29 4.03 -11.17
CA CYS A 169 6.72 3.73 -10.96
C CYS A 169 7.02 2.35 -10.34
N GLY A 170 6.05 1.72 -9.68
CA GLY A 170 6.18 0.35 -9.16
C GLY A 170 6.79 0.21 -7.75
N PHE A 171 7.32 1.25 -7.10
CA PHE A 171 7.95 1.15 -5.77
C PHE A 171 7.07 0.53 -4.69
N CYS A 172 5.75 0.70 -4.78
CA CYS A 172 4.79 0.11 -3.87
C CYS A 172 4.65 -1.42 -3.99
N GLU A 173 5.11 -2.03 -5.09
CA GLU A 173 4.90 -3.46 -5.35
C GLU A 173 5.67 -4.35 -4.40
N ILE A 174 6.89 -3.96 -4.03
CA ILE A 174 7.76 -4.72 -3.12
C ILE A 174 7.11 -4.89 -1.75
N GLN A 175 6.36 -3.88 -1.30
CA GLN A 175 5.72 -3.87 0.02
C GLN A 175 4.37 -4.61 0.05
N CYS A 176 3.85 -5.04 -1.11
CA CYS A 176 2.53 -5.64 -1.15
C CYS A 176 2.56 -7.13 -0.77
N PRO A 177 1.81 -7.57 0.27
CA PRO A 177 1.77 -8.99 0.64
C PRO A 177 1.12 -9.88 -0.42
N SER A 178 0.30 -9.33 -1.32
CA SER A 178 -0.29 -10.09 -2.43
C SER A 178 0.56 -10.14 -3.71
N ARG A 179 1.77 -9.54 -3.71
CA ARG A 179 2.71 -9.71 -4.83
C ARG A 179 3.00 -11.20 -5.07
N HIS A 180 3.17 -11.59 -6.30
CA HIS A 180 3.39 -12.97 -6.75
C HIS A 180 2.18 -13.91 -6.60
N VAL A 181 1.07 -13.47 -5.97
CA VAL A 181 -0.15 -14.25 -5.79
C VAL A 181 -1.28 -13.68 -6.65
N THR A 182 -1.51 -12.37 -6.57
CA THR A 182 -2.56 -11.64 -7.30
C THR A 182 -2.04 -10.27 -7.76
N LEU A 183 -2.92 -9.25 -7.81
CA LEU A 183 -2.52 -7.91 -8.26
C LEU A 183 -1.75 -7.15 -7.17
N THR A 184 -0.72 -6.41 -7.61
CA THR A 184 0.03 -5.43 -6.82
C THR A 184 -0.73 -4.08 -6.75
N PRO A 185 -0.32 -3.14 -5.89
CA PRO A 185 -0.97 -1.83 -5.80
C PRO A 185 -0.99 -1.07 -7.15
N ARG A 186 0.14 -1.03 -7.86
CA ARG A 186 0.22 -0.40 -9.19
C ARG A 186 -0.72 -1.06 -10.19
N GLN A 187 -0.72 -2.39 -10.25
CA GLN A 187 -1.61 -3.14 -11.15
C GLN A 187 -3.09 -2.90 -10.83
N ARG A 188 -3.46 -2.80 -9.53
CA ARG A 188 -4.83 -2.43 -9.13
C ARG A 188 -5.22 -1.07 -9.66
N ILE A 189 -4.32 -0.09 -9.57
CA ILE A 189 -4.57 1.28 -10.06
C ILE A 189 -4.76 1.28 -11.58
N VAL A 190 -3.88 0.61 -12.31
CA VAL A 190 -3.94 0.54 -13.79
C VAL A 190 -5.25 -0.08 -14.26
N ILE A 191 -5.63 -1.23 -13.67
CA ILE A 191 -6.88 -1.90 -14.06
C ILE A 191 -8.10 -1.07 -13.65
N TYR A 192 -8.07 -0.41 -12.49
CA TYR A 192 -9.17 0.42 -12.06
C TYR A 192 -9.34 1.66 -12.97
N ARG A 193 -8.25 2.28 -13.42
CA ARG A 193 -8.29 3.34 -14.43
C ARG A 193 -8.92 2.88 -15.74
N GLU A 194 -8.54 1.72 -16.22
CA GLU A 194 -9.15 1.14 -17.42
C GLU A 194 -10.66 0.89 -17.27
N LEU A 195 -11.07 0.34 -16.10
CA LEU A 195 -12.48 0.15 -15.80
C LEU A 195 -13.24 1.48 -15.74
N SER A 196 -12.63 2.53 -15.18
CA SER A 196 -13.22 3.87 -15.10
C SER A 196 -13.36 4.48 -16.50
N ALA A 197 -12.32 4.41 -17.32
CA ALA A 197 -12.35 4.93 -18.70
C ALA A 197 -13.41 4.23 -19.55
N LEU A 198 -13.49 2.90 -19.50
CA LEU A 198 -14.54 2.14 -20.20
C LEU A 198 -15.95 2.52 -19.71
N ALA A 199 -16.11 2.79 -18.43
CA ALA A 199 -17.40 3.22 -17.87
C ALA A 199 -17.78 4.63 -18.35
N GLU A 200 -16.84 5.57 -18.40
CA GLU A 200 -17.04 6.94 -18.93
C GLU A 200 -17.39 6.93 -20.43
N GLN A 201 -16.82 5.99 -21.19
CA GLN A 201 -17.15 5.78 -22.60
C GLN A 201 -18.50 5.06 -22.82
N GLY A 202 -19.20 4.69 -21.76
CA GLY A 202 -20.47 3.96 -21.84
C GLY A 202 -20.33 2.45 -22.11
N GLU A 203 -19.10 1.92 -22.07
CA GLU A 203 -18.78 0.53 -22.45
C GLU A 203 -18.96 -0.48 -21.31
N THR A 204 -19.77 -0.19 -20.29
CA THR A 204 -20.01 -1.10 -19.16
C THR A 204 -20.61 -2.45 -19.55
N ASN A 205 -21.24 -2.52 -20.72
CA ASN A 205 -21.81 -3.75 -21.30
C ASN A 205 -20.83 -4.54 -22.17
N SER A 206 -19.66 -3.99 -22.51
CA SER A 206 -18.66 -4.66 -23.33
C SER A 206 -18.13 -5.93 -22.65
N LYS A 207 -17.70 -6.90 -23.46
CA LYS A 207 -17.08 -8.14 -22.99
C LYS A 207 -15.82 -7.81 -22.16
N ARG A 208 -15.00 -6.86 -22.64
CA ARG A 208 -13.78 -6.41 -21.99
C ARG A 208 -14.05 -5.89 -20.56
N TYR A 209 -15.02 -4.97 -20.41
CA TYR A 209 -15.37 -4.44 -19.08
C TYR A 209 -15.82 -5.54 -18.13
N LYS A 210 -16.73 -6.43 -18.57
CA LYS A 210 -17.26 -7.51 -17.71
C LYS A 210 -16.18 -8.49 -17.26
N GLU A 211 -15.27 -8.88 -18.15
CA GLU A 211 -14.15 -9.77 -17.83
C GLU A 211 -13.16 -9.12 -16.86
N LEU A 212 -12.75 -7.87 -17.13
CA LEU A 212 -11.88 -7.10 -16.24
C LEU A 212 -12.50 -6.89 -14.87
N LYS A 213 -13.78 -6.48 -14.81
CA LYS A 213 -14.49 -6.27 -13.53
C LYS A 213 -14.58 -7.55 -12.73
N LYS A 214 -14.93 -8.68 -13.37
CA LYS A 214 -14.98 -10.00 -12.72
C LYS A 214 -13.62 -10.43 -12.17
N ALA A 215 -12.56 -10.27 -12.95
CA ALA A 215 -11.21 -10.59 -12.51
C ALA A 215 -10.73 -9.66 -11.38
N PHE A 216 -11.02 -8.37 -11.47
CA PHE A 216 -10.65 -7.37 -10.49
C PHE A 216 -11.35 -7.58 -9.15
N ASN A 217 -12.61 -8.03 -9.12
CA ASN A 217 -13.36 -8.30 -7.89
C ASN A 217 -12.60 -9.29 -6.98
N TYR A 218 -11.99 -10.32 -7.55
CA TYR A 218 -11.16 -11.24 -6.76
C TYR A 218 -9.73 -10.73 -6.65
N LYS A 219 -9.01 -10.61 -7.78
CA LYS A 219 -7.57 -10.36 -7.79
C LYS A 219 -7.18 -8.95 -7.31
N GLY A 220 -8.05 -7.97 -7.49
CA GLY A 220 -7.84 -6.59 -7.08
C GLY A 220 -8.45 -6.29 -5.71
N ASN A 221 -9.76 -6.49 -5.59
CA ASN A 221 -10.54 -6.09 -4.42
C ASN A 221 -10.42 -7.09 -3.26
N ALA A 222 -10.79 -8.37 -3.46
CA ALA A 222 -10.86 -9.35 -2.37
C ALA A 222 -9.49 -9.65 -1.75
N THR A 223 -8.42 -9.71 -2.55
CA THR A 223 -7.07 -10.06 -2.11
C THR A 223 -6.23 -8.88 -1.58
N CYS A 224 -6.77 -7.67 -1.54
CA CYS A 224 -6.09 -6.56 -0.88
C CYS A 224 -6.26 -6.65 0.64
N ALA A 225 -5.15 -6.71 1.38
CA ALA A 225 -5.15 -6.71 2.84
C ALA A 225 -5.60 -5.37 3.45
N THR A 226 -5.61 -4.29 2.68
CA THR A 226 -5.93 -2.92 3.12
C THR A 226 -5.06 -2.42 4.29
N ASP A 227 -3.88 -2.98 4.45
CA ASP A 227 -2.89 -2.63 5.49
C ASP A 227 -2.25 -1.25 5.28
N GLY A 228 -2.25 -0.75 4.03
CA GLY A 228 -1.68 0.54 3.68
C GLY A 228 -0.14 0.57 3.61
N LEU A 229 0.53 -0.59 3.72
CA LEU A 229 2.00 -0.65 3.66
C LEU A 229 2.56 -0.16 2.32
N CYS A 230 1.76 -0.27 1.24
CA CYS A 230 2.13 0.27 -0.07
C CYS A 230 2.40 1.78 -0.07
N ALA A 231 1.80 2.54 0.85
CA ALA A 231 2.02 3.98 0.97
C ALA A 231 3.41 4.33 1.51
N THR A 232 4.04 3.45 2.30
CA THR A 232 5.36 3.71 2.91
C THR A 232 6.48 3.78 1.87
N ALA A 233 6.33 3.06 0.75
CA ALA A 233 7.28 3.08 -0.36
C ALA A 233 6.80 3.96 -1.54
N CYS A 234 5.59 4.54 -1.46
CA CYS A 234 5.06 5.38 -2.52
C CYS A 234 5.60 6.81 -2.39
N PRO A 235 6.31 7.33 -3.42
CA PRO A 235 6.89 8.67 -3.36
C PRO A 235 5.83 9.78 -3.24
N VAL A 236 4.59 9.49 -3.64
CA VAL A 236 3.45 10.43 -3.55
C VAL A 236 2.44 10.01 -2.48
N GLY A 237 2.79 9.07 -1.60
CA GLY A 237 2.01 8.69 -0.43
C GLY A 237 0.69 7.95 -0.70
N ILE A 238 0.52 7.33 -1.89
CA ILE A 238 -0.74 6.67 -2.26
C ILE A 238 -0.94 5.38 -1.45
N ASN A 239 -2.00 5.36 -0.65
CA ASN A 239 -2.51 4.16 -0.01
C ASN A 239 -3.61 3.52 -0.85
N THR A 240 -3.26 2.53 -1.67
CA THR A 240 -4.24 1.80 -2.51
C THR A 240 -5.30 1.07 -1.66
N GLY A 241 -4.99 0.75 -0.40
CA GLY A 241 -5.96 0.16 0.53
C GLY A 241 -7.17 1.06 0.80
N LEU A 242 -7.01 2.39 0.76
CA LEU A 242 -8.13 3.34 0.90
C LEU A 242 -9.09 3.26 -0.29
N LEU A 243 -8.56 3.20 -1.51
CA LEU A 243 -9.37 2.95 -2.71
C LEU A 243 -10.17 1.65 -2.55
N ILE A 244 -9.53 0.56 -2.15
CA ILE A 244 -10.20 -0.73 -2.00
C ILE A 244 -11.29 -0.68 -0.90
N LYS A 245 -11.05 0.00 0.22
CA LYS A 245 -12.08 0.22 1.25
C LYS A 245 -13.27 1.02 0.70
N GLU A 246 -13.01 2.00 -0.16
CA GLU A 246 -14.06 2.79 -0.81
C GLU A 246 -14.88 1.94 -1.79
N LEU A 247 -14.22 1.10 -2.61
CA LEU A 247 -14.90 0.21 -3.54
C LEU A 247 -15.76 -0.81 -2.80
N ARG A 248 -15.25 -1.41 -1.73
CA ARG A 248 -16.03 -2.32 -0.86
C ARG A 248 -17.25 -1.62 -0.26
N TRP A 249 -17.09 -0.37 0.18
CA TRP A 249 -18.21 0.41 0.71
C TRP A 249 -19.30 0.66 -0.35
N LYS A 250 -18.92 1.00 -1.59
CA LYS A 250 -19.85 1.19 -2.70
C LYS A 250 -20.55 -0.11 -3.13
N GLU A 251 -19.90 -1.24 -2.97
CA GLU A 251 -20.41 -2.56 -3.35
C GLU A 251 -21.27 -3.22 -2.24
N ASN A 252 -21.19 -2.75 -0.99
CA ASN A 252 -21.95 -3.30 0.13
C ASN A 252 -23.43 -2.95 0.02
N GLY A 253 -24.27 -3.96 -0.26
CA GLY A 253 -25.72 -3.82 -0.34
C GLY A 253 -26.41 -3.62 1.01
N VAL A 254 -27.71 -3.36 0.98
CA VAL A 254 -28.56 -3.10 2.18
C VAL A 254 -28.48 -4.26 3.17
N LEU A 255 -28.63 -5.50 2.71
CA LEU A 255 -28.59 -6.69 3.57
C LEU A 255 -27.23 -6.84 4.29
N ALA A 256 -26.13 -6.66 3.56
CA ALA A 256 -24.79 -6.73 4.15
C ALA A 256 -24.58 -5.65 5.23
N ASN A 257 -25.06 -4.44 4.97
CA ASN A 257 -25.02 -3.36 5.95
C ASN A 257 -25.92 -3.63 7.18
N ALA A 258 -27.11 -4.23 7.00
CA ALA A 258 -28.00 -4.61 8.10
C ALA A 258 -27.34 -5.69 8.98
N ILE A 259 -26.75 -6.72 8.38
CA ILE A 259 -25.99 -7.76 9.11
C ILE A 259 -24.81 -7.14 9.86
N ALA A 260 -24.02 -6.30 9.21
CA ALA A 260 -22.88 -5.63 9.85
C ALA A 260 -23.32 -4.74 11.03
N SER A 261 -24.47 -4.04 10.92
CA SER A 261 -25.06 -3.25 12.01
C SER A 261 -25.51 -4.13 13.18
N GLY A 262 -26.16 -5.25 12.88
CA GLY A 262 -26.54 -6.25 13.90
C GLY A 262 -25.33 -6.79 14.67
N ILE A 263 -24.22 -7.11 13.96
CA ILE A 263 -22.97 -7.54 14.57
C ILE A 263 -22.35 -6.44 15.42
N ALA A 264 -22.26 -5.21 14.91
CA ALA A 264 -21.67 -4.08 15.63
C ALA A 264 -22.44 -3.75 16.92
N GLY A 265 -23.78 -3.73 16.85
CA GLY A 265 -24.65 -3.48 18.02
C GLY A 265 -24.61 -4.59 19.07
N ASN A 266 -24.32 -5.82 18.67
CA ASN A 266 -24.32 -7.01 19.56
C ASN A 266 -22.95 -7.67 19.68
N MET A 267 -21.86 -6.90 19.61
CA MET A 267 -20.50 -7.43 19.54
C MET A 267 -20.16 -8.43 20.64
N GLY A 268 -20.59 -8.17 21.90
CA GLY A 268 -20.36 -9.06 23.03
C GLY A 268 -21.04 -10.43 22.87
N THR A 269 -22.28 -10.45 22.39
CA THR A 269 -23.03 -11.69 22.11
C THR A 269 -22.40 -12.45 20.95
N VAL A 270 -22.05 -11.76 19.86
CA VAL A 270 -21.42 -12.36 18.67
C VAL A 270 -20.10 -13.02 19.03
N THR A 271 -19.19 -12.31 19.71
CA THR A 271 -17.90 -12.87 20.15
C THR A 271 -18.08 -13.99 21.19
N GLY A 272 -19.09 -13.87 22.06
CA GLY A 272 -19.47 -14.92 23.00
C GLY A 272 -19.91 -16.22 22.31
N MET A 273 -20.69 -16.13 21.23
CA MET A 273 -21.13 -17.28 20.43
C MET A 273 -20.02 -17.83 19.52
N LEU A 274 -19.13 -16.99 19.04
CA LEU A 274 -18.01 -17.46 18.21
C LEU A 274 -17.05 -18.38 18.95
N ARG A 275 -16.85 -18.22 20.27
CA ARG A 275 -15.97 -19.07 21.06
C ARG A 275 -16.38 -20.56 21.01
N PRO A 276 -17.60 -20.96 21.40
CA PRO A 276 -18.02 -22.37 21.29
C PRO A 276 -18.08 -22.83 19.84
N LEU A 277 -18.45 -21.97 18.90
CA LEU A 277 -18.48 -22.29 17.47
C LEU A 277 -17.08 -22.60 16.90
N LEU A 278 -16.03 -21.94 17.36
CA LEU A 278 -14.64 -22.24 17.00
C LEU A 278 -14.11 -23.46 17.77
N LYS A 279 -14.58 -23.70 19.01
CA LYS A 279 -14.14 -24.80 19.82
C LYS A 279 -14.71 -26.15 19.33
N LEU A 280 -15.94 -26.18 18.82
CA LEU A 280 -16.62 -27.40 18.38
C LEU A 280 -15.87 -28.15 17.25
N PRO A 281 -15.47 -27.50 16.13
CA PRO A 281 -14.68 -28.16 15.08
C PRO A 281 -13.36 -28.73 15.62
N HIS A 282 -12.75 -28.03 16.57
CA HIS A 282 -11.50 -28.44 17.20
C HIS A 282 -11.69 -29.72 18.05
N VAL A 283 -12.75 -29.77 18.84
CA VAL A 283 -13.08 -30.99 19.60
C VAL A 283 -13.43 -32.16 18.67
N LEU A 284 -14.22 -31.90 17.62
CA LEU A 284 -14.58 -32.95 16.64
C LEU A 284 -13.34 -33.44 15.88
N SER A 285 -12.41 -32.58 15.52
CA SER A 285 -11.18 -32.99 14.86
C SER A 285 -10.27 -33.87 15.71
N LYS A 286 -10.28 -33.67 17.03
CA LYS A 286 -9.61 -34.60 17.98
C LYS A 286 -10.22 -36.00 17.99
N LEU A 287 -11.56 -36.07 17.92
CA LEU A 287 -12.28 -37.36 17.97
C LEU A 287 -12.13 -38.16 16.68
N VAL A 288 -12.18 -37.52 15.53
CA VAL A 288 -12.15 -38.18 14.20
C VAL A 288 -10.75 -38.23 13.59
N GLY A 289 -9.81 -37.52 14.18
CA GLY A 289 -8.45 -37.28 13.65
C GLY A 289 -8.37 -36.06 12.71
N TYR A 290 -7.33 -35.24 12.91
CA TYR A 290 -7.15 -33.96 12.20
C TYR A 290 -7.20 -34.09 10.69
N ASN A 291 -6.50 -35.07 10.11
CA ASN A 291 -6.42 -35.26 8.66
C ASN A 291 -7.77 -35.67 8.05
N ALA A 292 -8.57 -36.48 8.75
CA ALA A 292 -9.89 -36.90 8.28
C ALA A 292 -10.88 -35.74 8.33
N PHE A 293 -10.85 -34.94 9.40
CA PHE A 293 -11.71 -33.79 9.57
C PHE A 293 -11.38 -32.66 8.54
N GLU A 294 -10.09 -32.43 8.28
CA GLU A 294 -9.64 -31.47 7.29
C GLU A 294 -10.06 -31.85 5.86
N ARG A 295 -9.99 -33.13 5.50
CA ARG A 295 -10.51 -33.63 4.21
C ARG A 295 -12.02 -33.41 4.10
N PHE A 296 -12.76 -33.71 5.17
CA PHE A 296 -14.20 -33.47 5.21
C PHE A 296 -14.55 -31.97 5.09
N ALA A 297 -13.88 -31.10 5.84
CA ALA A 297 -14.06 -29.66 5.74
C ALA A 297 -13.72 -29.11 4.34
N SER A 298 -12.65 -29.63 3.72
CA SER A 298 -12.26 -29.31 2.35
C SER A 298 -13.31 -29.77 1.32
N PHE A 299 -13.91 -30.93 1.54
CA PHE A 299 -15.01 -31.40 0.70
C PHE A 299 -16.23 -30.47 0.81
N LEU A 300 -16.67 -30.12 2.02
CA LEU A 300 -17.78 -29.17 2.24
C LEU A 300 -17.50 -27.79 1.64
N PHE A 301 -16.28 -27.29 1.79
CA PHE A 301 -15.86 -26.02 1.19
C PHE A 301 -16.01 -26.05 -0.33
N ARG A 302 -15.55 -27.12 -1.01
CA ARG A 302 -15.69 -27.28 -2.47
C ARG A 302 -17.14 -27.50 -2.89
N ALA A 303 -17.88 -28.38 -2.21
CA ALA A 303 -19.28 -28.69 -2.51
C ALA A 303 -20.21 -27.48 -2.36
N SER A 304 -19.89 -26.57 -1.42
CA SER A 304 -20.63 -25.31 -1.22
C SER A 304 -20.24 -24.17 -2.16
N ALA A 305 -19.46 -24.43 -3.21
CA ALA A 305 -18.85 -23.40 -4.03
C ALA A 305 -18.09 -22.34 -3.20
N HIS A 306 -17.32 -22.80 -2.23
CA HIS A 306 -16.48 -22.00 -1.33
C HIS A 306 -17.25 -21.11 -0.34
N LYS A 307 -18.53 -21.39 -0.10
CA LYS A 307 -19.36 -20.65 0.87
C LYS A 307 -19.25 -21.18 2.30
N PHE A 308 -19.02 -22.48 2.46
CA PHE A 308 -18.76 -23.07 3.79
C PHE A 308 -17.34 -22.70 4.25
N PRO A 309 -17.15 -22.33 5.53
CA PRO A 309 -15.80 -21.99 6.03
C PRO A 309 -14.86 -23.20 5.92
N LEU A 310 -13.66 -22.96 5.37
CA LEU A 310 -12.61 -23.97 5.37
C LEU A 310 -12.02 -24.07 6.78
N TRP A 311 -12.01 -25.28 7.32
CA TRP A 311 -11.29 -25.57 8.55
C TRP A 311 -10.00 -26.33 8.24
N THR A 312 -8.91 -25.94 8.90
CA THR A 312 -7.60 -26.60 8.86
C THR A 312 -7.05 -26.71 10.28
N ARG A 313 -6.02 -27.53 10.50
CA ARG A 313 -5.34 -27.62 11.81
C ARG A 313 -4.80 -26.28 12.32
N HIS A 314 -4.50 -25.32 11.42
CA HIS A 314 -4.06 -23.97 11.75
C HIS A 314 -5.21 -23.04 12.16
N THR A 315 -6.46 -23.48 12.02
CA THR A 315 -7.62 -22.67 12.44
C THR A 315 -7.63 -22.57 13.96
N PRO A 316 -7.66 -21.34 14.54
CA PRO A 316 -7.64 -21.17 15.98
C PRO A 316 -8.90 -21.75 16.63
N SER A 317 -8.74 -22.37 17.80
CA SER A 317 -9.84 -22.79 18.66
C SER A 317 -10.52 -21.59 19.32
N GLY A 318 -11.64 -21.76 19.98
CA GLY A 318 -12.25 -20.72 20.80
C GLY A 318 -11.43 -20.46 22.08
N ALA A 319 -11.13 -19.19 22.36
CA ALA A 319 -10.43 -18.80 23.58
C ALA A 319 -11.22 -19.11 24.85
N SER A 320 -10.52 -19.32 25.96
CA SER A 320 -11.11 -19.34 27.30
C SER A 320 -11.73 -17.96 27.64
N LYS A 321 -12.65 -17.95 28.60
CA LYS A 321 -13.24 -16.68 29.06
C LYS A 321 -12.15 -15.81 29.66
N PHE A 322 -11.99 -14.60 29.11
CA PHE A 322 -11.02 -13.64 29.62
C PHE A 322 -11.32 -13.27 31.09
N LYS A 323 -10.28 -13.25 31.93
CA LYS A 323 -10.35 -12.84 33.33
C LYS A 323 -9.61 -11.53 33.49
N GLU A 324 -10.27 -10.53 34.04
CA GLU A 324 -9.69 -9.22 34.35
C GLU A 324 -8.88 -9.35 35.65
N LEU A 325 -7.56 -9.50 35.53
CA LEU A 325 -6.63 -9.54 36.66
C LEU A 325 -5.98 -8.19 36.79
N THR A 326 -6.02 -7.60 37.99
CA THR A 326 -5.60 -6.23 38.26
C THR A 326 -4.09 -6.03 38.44
N GLY A 327 -3.29 -7.10 38.38
CA GLY A 327 -1.84 -7.00 38.61
C GLY A 327 -1.50 -6.77 40.08
N VAL A 328 -0.57 -5.87 40.33
CA VAL A 328 -0.09 -5.51 41.69
C VAL A 328 -0.91 -4.36 42.28
N GLU A 329 -1.23 -4.40 43.56
CA GLU A 329 -1.84 -3.28 44.26
C GLU A 329 -0.81 -2.16 44.45
N ASN A 330 -1.22 -0.90 44.22
CA ASN A 330 -0.38 0.29 44.33
C ASN A 330 0.84 0.33 43.38
N GLY A 331 0.82 -0.44 42.28
CA GLY A 331 1.81 -0.34 41.21
C GLY A 331 1.59 0.86 40.31
N MET A 332 2.41 0.96 39.22
CA MET A 332 2.20 2.00 38.22
C MET A 332 0.93 1.68 37.41
N GLU A 333 -0.01 2.63 37.41
CA GLU A 333 -1.30 2.43 36.74
C GLU A 333 -1.17 2.50 35.21
N MET A 334 -1.82 1.58 34.55
CA MET A 334 -1.95 1.54 33.09
C MET A 334 -3.29 0.93 32.66
N VAL A 335 -3.68 1.13 31.41
CA VAL A 335 -4.89 0.52 30.85
C VAL A 335 -4.50 -0.61 29.89
N TYR A 336 -5.05 -1.81 30.07
CA TYR A 336 -4.93 -2.90 29.14
C TYR A 336 -6.23 -3.06 28.35
N PHE A 337 -6.12 -2.95 27.03
CA PHE A 337 -7.21 -3.25 26.08
C PHE A 337 -6.87 -4.52 25.29
N PRO A 338 -7.22 -5.72 25.81
CA PRO A 338 -7.13 -6.94 25.03
C PRO A 338 -8.12 -6.88 23.85
N SER A 339 -7.64 -7.12 22.65
CA SER A 339 -8.45 -7.00 21.43
C SER A 339 -9.62 -8.00 21.43
N CYS A 340 -10.66 -7.71 20.64
CA CYS A 340 -11.80 -8.62 20.52
C CYS A 340 -11.38 -9.98 19.95
N ILE A 341 -10.37 -10.02 19.07
CA ILE A 341 -9.87 -11.26 18.45
C ILE A 341 -9.11 -12.10 19.47
N THR A 342 -8.23 -11.51 20.27
CA THR A 342 -7.45 -12.22 21.30
C THR A 342 -8.35 -12.78 22.39
N ARG A 343 -9.45 -12.08 22.71
CA ARG A 343 -10.49 -12.57 23.64
C ARG A 343 -11.40 -13.65 23.07
N THR A 344 -11.40 -13.88 21.74
CA THR A 344 -12.32 -14.80 21.08
C THR A 344 -11.61 -16.04 20.53
N MET A 345 -10.38 -15.89 20.02
CA MET A 345 -9.60 -16.94 19.38
C MET A 345 -8.46 -17.38 20.29
N GLY A 346 -8.34 -18.70 20.48
CA GLY A 346 -7.26 -19.36 21.25
C GLY A 346 -6.22 -19.99 20.35
N ALA A 347 -5.49 -20.99 20.87
CA ALA A 347 -4.50 -21.73 20.12
C ALA A 347 -5.10 -22.55 18.97
N SER A 348 -4.30 -22.81 17.93
CA SER A 348 -4.60 -23.81 16.91
C SER A 348 -4.16 -25.20 17.37
N ALA A 349 -4.55 -26.25 16.61
CA ALA A 349 -4.19 -27.64 16.91
C ALA A 349 -2.67 -27.89 16.90
N ASP A 350 -1.88 -27.07 16.25
CA ASP A 350 -0.42 -27.20 16.19
C ASP A 350 0.28 -26.96 17.55
N TYR A 351 -0.41 -26.33 18.50
CA TYR A 351 0.12 -25.99 19.82
C TYR A 351 -0.47 -26.84 20.94
N GLU A 352 -1.12 -27.97 20.63
CA GLU A 352 -1.78 -28.80 21.64
C GLU A 352 -0.80 -29.56 22.52
N ASP A 353 0.37 -29.93 21.99
CA ASP A 353 1.40 -30.68 22.71
C ASP A 353 2.35 -29.76 23.51
N VAL A 354 2.08 -28.44 23.50
CA VAL A 354 2.84 -27.44 24.24
C VAL A 354 1.93 -26.83 25.32
N ASP A 355 2.47 -26.59 26.51
CA ASP A 355 1.78 -25.81 27.55
C ASP A 355 1.50 -24.39 27.03
N PHE A 356 0.39 -24.24 26.27
CA PHE A 356 0.00 -23.03 25.64
C PHE A 356 -0.53 -22.03 26.67
N VAL A 357 0.24 -20.98 26.94
CA VAL A 357 -0.21 -19.83 27.69
C VAL A 357 -0.68 -18.76 26.71
N SER A 358 -1.90 -18.25 26.90
CA SER A 358 -2.48 -17.26 26.01
C SER A 358 -1.67 -15.96 26.03
N VAL A 359 -1.69 -15.21 24.92
CA VAL A 359 -1.03 -13.89 24.82
C VAL A 359 -1.50 -12.95 25.93
N THR A 360 -2.78 -12.98 26.27
CA THR A 360 -3.33 -12.16 27.36
C THR A 360 -2.76 -12.54 28.72
N GLU A 361 -2.62 -13.83 29.02
CA GLU A 361 -2.01 -14.29 30.27
C GLU A 361 -0.52 -13.94 30.34
N GLN A 362 0.20 -14.07 29.24
CA GLN A 362 1.62 -13.67 29.18
C GLN A 362 1.80 -12.16 29.40
N ILE A 363 0.98 -11.32 28.77
CA ILE A 363 1.00 -9.88 28.95
C ILE A 363 0.69 -9.52 30.40
N ILE A 364 -0.35 -10.08 31.00
CA ILE A 364 -0.70 -9.83 32.41
C ILE A 364 0.44 -10.26 33.34
N ALA A 365 1.04 -11.43 33.09
CA ALA A 365 2.16 -11.92 33.90
C ALA A 365 3.38 -10.98 33.81
N LEU A 366 3.70 -10.47 32.63
CA LEU A 366 4.79 -9.49 32.44
C LEU A 366 4.48 -8.16 33.14
N LEU A 367 3.26 -7.65 32.98
CA LEU A 367 2.83 -6.41 33.65
C LEU A 367 2.89 -6.56 35.17
N THR A 368 2.44 -7.70 35.71
CA THR A 368 2.50 -7.99 37.15
C THR A 368 3.95 -8.04 37.66
N ARG A 369 4.85 -8.69 36.89
CA ARG A 369 6.30 -8.75 37.25
C ARG A 369 7.01 -7.40 37.21
N ALA A 370 6.49 -6.49 36.36
CA ALA A 370 7.03 -5.15 36.21
C ALA A 370 6.33 -4.11 37.12
N ASP A 371 5.59 -4.54 38.14
CA ASP A 371 4.88 -3.75 39.13
C ASP A 371 3.85 -2.79 38.55
N PHE A 372 3.02 -3.27 37.62
CA PHE A 372 1.89 -2.51 37.10
C PHE A 372 0.56 -2.88 37.76
N THR A 373 -0.24 -1.85 38.05
CA THR A 373 -1.68 -1.97 38.36
C THR A 373 -2.46 -1.84 37.05
N ILE A 374 -3.24 -2.85 36.70
CA ILE A 374 -3.93 -2.95 35.39
C ILE A 374 -5.38 -2.49 35.56
N ARG A 375 -5.75 -1.47 34.80
CA ARG A 375 -7.16 -1.05 34.62
C ARG A 375 -7.69 -1.59 33.29
N TYR A 376 -8.98 -1.87 33.24
CA TYR A 376 -9.68 -2.28 32.02
C TYR A 376 -10.78 -1.27 31.68
N PRO A 377 -11.06 -1.03 30.39
CA PRO A 377 -12.21 -0.22 30.01
C PRO A 377 -13.51 -0.94 30.35
N GLU A 378 -14.51 -0.19 30.80
CA GLU A 378 -15.84 -0.73 31.11
C GLU A 378 -16.48 -1.40 29.89
N ASN A 379 -17.33 -2.38 30.15
CA ASN A 379 -18.05 -3.13 29.11
C ASN A 379 -17.10 -3.76 28.06
N LEU A 380 -15.91 -4.16 28.45
CA LEU A 380 -14.86 -4.70 27.59
C LEU A 380 -15.36 -5.72 26.55
N SER A 381 -16.32 -6.58 26.92
CA SER A 381 -16.88 -7.61 26.02
C SER A 381 -17.56 -7.02 24.78
N LYS A 382 -18.08 -5.78 24.84
CA LYS A 382 -18.77 -5.10 23.74
C LYS A 382 -17.81 -4.28 22.88
N LEU A 383 -16.61 -3.98 23.37
CA LEU A 383 -15.64 -3.09 22.72
C LEU A 383 -14.91 -3.76 21.57
N CYS A 384 -14.72 -3.01 20.50
CA CYS A 384 -13.95 -3.36 19.30
C CYS A 384 -13.38 -2.09 18.67
N CYS A 385 -12.16 -2.16 18.12
CA CYS A 385 -11.54 -1.02 17.45
C CYS A 385 -12.23 -0.60 16.12
N GLY A 386 -13.08 -1.46 15.55
CA GLY A 386 -13.75 -1.19 14.27
C GLY A 386 -12.95 -1.58 13.02
N MET A 387 -11.68 -1.98 13.14
CA MET A 387 -10.78 -2.27 12.00
C MET A 387 -11.35 -3.32 11.04
N ALA A 388 -11.97 -4.39 11.53
CA ALA A 388 -12.59 -5.42 10.70
C ALA A 388 -13.73 -4.87 9.84
N PHE A 389 -14.56 -3.99 10.37
CA PHE A 389 -15.60 -3.29 9.61
C PHE A 389 -14.99 -2.34 8.58
N SER A 390 -14.00 -1.53 8.99
CA SER A 390 -13.30 -0.60 8.11
C SER A 390 -12.67 -1.31 6.91
N SER A 391 -11.96 -2.42 7.14
CA SER A 391 -11.29 -3.18 6.08
C SER A 391 -12.27 -3.80 5.06
N LYS A 392 -13.51 -4.07 5.47
CA LYS A 392 -14.59 -4.61 4.62
C LYS A 392 -15.52 -3.54 4.04
N GLY A 393 -15.22 -2.25 4.26
CA GLY A 393 -15.99 -1.13 3.71
C GLY A 393 -17.25 -0.76 4.51
N PHE A 394 -17.45 -1.27 5.71
CA PHE A 394 -18.57 -0.92 6.58
C PHE A 394 -18.24 0.33 7.42
N ARG A 395 -18.20 1.50 6.76
CA ARG A 395 -17.73 2.77 7.33
C ARG A 395 -18.51 3.20 8.57
N LYS A 396 -19.85 3.10 8.53
CA LYS A 396 -20.72 3.50 9.66
C LYS A 396 -20.47 2.65 10.89
N GLN A 397 -20.40 1.32 10.72
CA GLN A 397 -20.16 0.37 11.80
C GLN A 397 -18.74 0.50 12.37
N ALA A 398 -17.76 0.80 11.51
CA ALA A 398 -16.39 1.07 11.94
C ALA A 398 -16.34 2.34 12.81
N ALA A 399 -16.98 3.43 12.39
CA ALA A 399 -17.03 4.69 13.13
C ALA A 399 -17.76 4.51 14.48
N GLN A 400 -18.91 3.82 14.49
CA GLN A 400 -19.63 3.51 15.73
C GLN A 400 -18.74 2.78 16.75
N LYS A 401 -18.03 1.73 16.30
CA LYS A 401 -17.16 0.95 17.21
C LYS A 401 -15.95 1.74 17.67
N ALA A 402 -15.39 2.61 16.81
CA ALA A 402 -14.31 3.50 17.19
C ALA A 402 -14.74 4.51 18.25
N GLU A 403 -15.94 5.10 18.12
CA GLU A 403 -16.50 6.06 19.08
C GLU A 403 -16.76 5.41 20.45
N GLU A 404 -17.45 4.25 20.48
CA GLU A 404 -17.69 3.48 21.70
C GLU A 404 -16.37 3.14 22.42
N LEU A 405 -15.34 2.74 21.68
CA LEU A 405 -14.01 2.45 22.23
C LEU A 405 -13.31 3.71 22.73
N ASN A 406 -13.39 4.79 21.95
CA ASN A 406 -12.78 6.07 22.30
C ASN A 406 -13.26 6.59 23.67
N GLU A 407 -14.56 6.62 23.87
CA GLU A 407 -15.16 7.03 25.15
C GLU A 407 -14.74 6.12 26.31
N ALA A 408 -14.76 4.80 26.09
CA ALA A 408 -14.38 3.85 27.14
C ALA A 408 -12.89 4.00 27.53
N LEU A 409 -12.01 4.21 26.55
CA LEU A 409 -10.59 4.40 26.81
C LEU A 409 -10.28 5.76 27.44
N LEU A 410 -10.97 6.84 27.07
CA LEU A 410 -10.82 8.14 27.73
C LEU A 410 -11.19 8.04 29.21
N ARG A 411 -12.30 7.37 29.55
CA ARG A 411 -12.68 7.14 30.96
C ARG A 411 -11.65 6.30 31.71
N ALA A 412 -11.26 5.16 31.13
CA ALA A 412 -10.31 4.23 31.78
C ALA A 412 -8.90 4.82 31.98
N SER A 413 -8.47 5.70 31.08
CA SER A 413 -7.12 6.30 31.08
C SER A 413 -7.03 7.67 31.76
N ASP A 414 -8.07 8.11 32.46
CA ASP A 414 -8.14 9.46 33.02
C ASP A 414 -7.86 10.53 31.96
N ASN A 415 -8.63 10.52 30.87
CA ASN A 415 -8.49 11.40 29.71
C ASN A 415 -7.13 11.33 29.01
N GLY A 416 -6.52 10.16 28.93
CA GLY A 416 -5.24 9.90 28.26
C GLY A 416 -4.02 10.10 29.15
N ARG A 417 -4.19 10.34 30.47
CA ARG A 417 -3.08 10.43 31.43
C ARG A 417 -2.34 9.09 31.54
N LEU A 418 -3.07 7.99 31.62
CA LEU A 418 -2.50 6.65 31.72
C LEU A 418 -2.14 6.08 30.35
N PRO A 419 -1.02 5.35 30.22
CA PRO A 419 -0.68 4.65 28.99
C PRO A 419 -1.64 3.48 28.75
N ILE A 420 -1.94 3.21 27.48
CA ILE A 420 -2.89 2.17 27.08
C ILE A 420 -2.15 1.14 26.22
N LEU A 421 -2.15 -0.11 26.64
CA LEU A 421 -1.60 -1.24 25.90
C LEU A 421 -2.71 -1.94 25.09
N CYS A 422 -2.49 -2.14 23.80
CA CYS A 422 -3.32 -2.97 22.92
C CYS A 422 -2.50 -4.12 22.34
N ASP A 423 -2.97 -5.35 22.51
CA ASP A 423 -2.26 -6.59 22.16
C ASP A 423 -2.30 -6.98 20.67
N MET A 424 -2.89 -6.15 19.82
CA MET A 424 -3.06 -6.46 18.40
C MET A 424 -2.65 -5.27 17.53
N SER A 425 -1.50 -5.37 16.87
CA SER A 425 -0.92 -4.29 16.05
C SER A 425 -1.85 -3.70 14.99
N PRO A 426 -2.65 -4.49 14.21
CA PRO A 426 -3.63 -3.91 13.27
C PRO A 426 -4.75 -3.11 13.94
N CYS A 427 -5.19 -3.54 15.13
CA CYS A 427 -6.17 -2.80 15.92
C CYS A 427 -5.57 -1.49 16.43
N LEU A 428 -4.36 -1.55 16.97
CA LEU A 428 -3.64 -0.38 17.48
C LEU A 428 -3.39 0.65 16.38
N LEU A 429 -2.93 0.23 15.20
CA LEU A 429 -2.74 1.13 14.07
C LEU A 429 -4.05 1.84 13.70
N HIS A 430 -5.15 1.11 13.64
CA HIS A 430 -6.48 1.69 13.37
C HIS A 430 -6.93 2.66 14.49
N MET A 431 -6.69 2.31 15.75
CA MET A 431 -6.96 3.20 16.89
C MET A 431 -6.14 4.48 16.81
N ARG A 432 -4.85 4.41 16.49
CA ARG A 432 -3.99 5.60 16.30
C ARG A 432 -4.46 6.50 15.14
N GLU A 433 -5.09 5.92 14.12
CA GLU A 433 -5.64 6.67 12.98
C GLU A 433 -7.00 7.31 13.29
N THR A 434 -7.83 6.72 14.15
CA THR A 434 -9.26 7.05 14.29
C THR A 434 -9.67 7.62 15.66
N LEU A 435 -8.96 7.31 16.74
CA LEU A 435 -9.32 7.73 18.07
C LEU A 435 -8.70 9.08 18.45
N ASP A 436 -9.13 9.63 19.60
CA ASP A 436 -8.65 10.89 20.16
C ASP A 436 -7.15 10.88 20.37
N LYS A 437 -6.47 11.94 19.97
CA LYS A 437 -5.00 12.08 20.04
C LYS A 437 -4.45 12.25 21.46
N ARG A 438 -5.31 12.49 22.43
CA ARG A 438 -4.94 12.48 23.86
C ARG A 438 -4.61 11.08 24.37
N LEU A 439 -5.16 10.02 23.75
CA LEU A 439 -4.92 8.64 24.15
C LEU A 439 -3.49 8.22 23.82
N ARG A 440 -2.74 7.81 24.83
CA ARG A 440 -1.38 7.30 24.72
C ARG A 440 -1.39 5.81 24.44
N LEU A 441 -1.42 5.44 23.17
CA LEU A 441 -1.63 4.08 22.69
C LEU A 441 -0.30 3.39 22.37
N TYR A 442 -0.07 2.19 22.92
CA TYR A 442 1.16 1.42 22.76
C TYR A 442 0.91 0.00 22.30
N GLU A 443 1.80 -0.49 21.47
CA GLU A 443 1.92 -1.88 21.05
C GLU A 443 2.75 -2.64 22.13
N PRO A 444 2.58 -3.97 22.30
CA PRO A 444 3.30 -4.70 23.33
C PRO A 444 4.81 -4.48 23.35
N VAL A 445 5.44 -4.52 22.17
CA VAL A 445 6.91 -4.28 22.05
C VAL A 445 7.29 -2.87 22.49
N GLU A 446 6.54 -1.85 22.04
CA GLU A 446 6.77 -0.46 22.48
C GLU A 446 6.61 -0.32 24.00
N PHE A 447 5.54 -0.93 24.54
CA PHE A 447 5.27 -0.85 25.97
C PHE A 447 6.37 -1.52 26.81
N ILE A 448 6.81 -2.70 26.40
CA ILE A 448 7.92 -3.40 27.05
C ILE A 448 9.20 -2.56 26.98
N TYR A 449 9.52 -2.04 25.81
CA TYR A 449 10.71 -1.23 25.58
C TYR A 449 10.71 0.06 26.39
N ASP A 450 9.60 0.81 26.36
CA ASP A 450 9.51 2.15 26.93
C ASP A 450 9.25 2.16 28.45
N PHE A 451 8.60 1.12 29.02
CA PHE A 451 8.16 1.12 30.40
C PHE A 451 8.65 -0.05 31.26
N MET A 452 9.09 -1.16 30.62
CA MET A 452 9.39 -2.38 31.38
C MET A 452 10.86 -2.77 31.30
N ARG A 453 11.62 -2.27 30.34
CA ARG A 453 13.01 -2.63 30.09
C ARG A 453 13.89 -2.49 31.34
N ASP A 454 13.74 -1.39 32.07
CA ASP A 454 14.54 -1.09 33.27
C ASP A 454 13.94 -1.69 34.56
N ARG A 455 12.80 -2.36 34.47
CA ARG A 455 12.08 -2.99 35.59
C ARG A 455 12.18 -4.51 35.60
N LEU A 456 12.55 -5.11 34.46
CA LEU A 456 12.68 -6.53 34.29
C LEU A 456 14.15 -6.91 34.09
N ASN A 457 14.55 -8.02 34.70
CA ASN A 457 15.86 -8.62 34.42
C ASN A 457 15.77 -9.54 33.22
N PHE A 458 16.30 -9.11 32.09
CA PHE A 458 16.39 -9.94 30.91
C PHE A 458 17.65 -10.78 30.95
N THR A 459 17.51 -12.08 30.66
CA THR A 459 18.64 -13.00 30.53
C THR A 459 18.83 -13.35 29.07
N LYS A 460 20.04 -13.14 28.54
CA LYS A 460 20.36 -13.50 27.16
C LYS A 460 20.35 -15.01 27.01
N LEU A 461 19.57 -15.48 26.04
CA LEU A 461 19.49 -16.91 25.71
C LEU A 461 20.48 -17.24 24.57
N PRO A 462 21.17 -18.39 24.59
CA PRO A 462 22.08 -18.82 23.54
C PRO A 462 21.32 -19.44 22.35
N VAL A 463 20.38 -18.68 21.79
CA VAL A 463 19.50 -19.14 20.68
C VAL A 463 19.47 -18.11 19.58
N THR A 464 19.26 -18.58 18.35
CA THR A 464 19.00 -17.70 17.20
C THR A 464 17.51 -17.44 17.10
N VAL A 465 17.11 -16.17 17.03
CA VAL A 465 15.71 -15.75 16.93
C VAL A 465 15.46 -15.13 15.56
N ALA A 466 14.40 -15.58 14.87
CA ALA A 466 13.90 -14.93 13.67
C ALA A 466 12.90 -13.84 14.04
N VAL A 467 13.22 -12.59 13.68
CA VAL A 467 12.34 -11.45 13.94
C VAL A 467 11.51 -11.16 12.69
N HIS A 468 10.17 -11.21 12.84
CA HIS A 468 9.22 -10.88 11.78
C HIS A 468 8.36 -9.68 12.17
N SER A 469 8.56 -8.56 11.47
CA SER A 469 7.73 -7.36 11.64
C SER A 469 6.46 -7.48 10.80
N THR A 470 5.30 -7.31 11.43
CA THR A 470 4.01 -7.26 10.70
C THR A 470 3.88 -5.98 9.89
N CYS A 471 2.96 -5.93 8.90
CA CYS A 471 2.68 -4.71 8.14
C CYS A 471 2.35 -3.52 9.04
N SER A 472 1.56 -3.75 10.08
CA SER A 472 1.15 -2.70 11.02
C SER A 472 2.30 -2.23 11.90
N THR A 473 3.14 -3.14 12.40
CA THR A 473 4.35 -2.83 13.18
C THR A 473 5.34 -2.00 12.35
N THR A 474 5.56 -2.41 11.10
CA THR A 474 6.40 -1.65 10.13
C THR A 474 5.84 -0.25 9.88
N LYS A 475 4.53 -0.12 9.68
CA LYS A 475 3.88 1.18 9.43
C LYS A 475 3.93 2.11 10.66
N MET A 476 3.93 1.53 11.87
CA MET A 476 4.07 2.28 13.12
C MET A 476 5.53 2.61 13.50
N GLY A 477 6.52 2.05 12.78
CA GLY A 477 7.94 2.29 13.07
C GLY A 477 8.47 1.59 14.33
N VAL A 478 7.87 0.46 14.73
CA VAL A 478 8.21 -0.23 15.99
C VAL A 478 9.27 -1.32 15.80
N GLN A 479 9.68 -1.58 14.58
CA GLN A 479 10.56 -2.71 14.23
C GLN A 479 11.95 -2.65 14.89
N ASP A 480 12.53 -1.45 15.05
CA ASP A 480 13.86 -1.30 15.66
C ASP A 480 13.81 -1.70 17.15
N LYS A 481 12.76 -1.29 17.86
CA LYS A 481 12.52 -1.70 19.26
C LYS A 481 12.35 -3.22 19.39
N LEU A 482 11.69 -3.86 18.41
CA LEU A 482 11.53 -5.32 18.37
C LEU A 482 12.89 -6.03 18.21
N VAL A 483 13.75 -5.53 17.33
CA VAL A 483 15.09 -6.07 17.12
C VAL A 483 15.95 -5.90 18.36
N GLU A 484 15.94 -4.72 19.00
CA GLU A 484 16.68 -4.45 20.22
C GLU A 484 16.25 -5.30 21.42
N LEU A 485 14.95 -5.58 21.56
CA LEU A 485 14.45 -6.48 22.61
C LEU A 485 14.78 -7.96 22.36
N ALA A 486 14.98 -8.35 21.09
CA ALA A 486 15.31 -9.72 20.73
C ALA A 486 16.82 -10.02 20.81
N GLY A 487 17.69 -9.02 20.78
CA GLY A 487 19.17 -9.15 20.79
C GLY A 487 19.80 -8.87 22.11
#